data_2bf32d4aa2461a50fbfad22e1af3f052
#
_entry.id   2bf32d4aa2461a50fbfad22e1af3f052
#
_cell.length_a   1.000
_cell.length_b   1.000
_cell.length_c   1.000
_cell.angle_alpha   90.00
_cell.angle_beta   90.00
_cell.angle_gamma   90.00
#
_symmetry.space_group_name_H-M   'P 1'
#
loop_
_entity.id
_entity.type
_entity.pdbx_description
1 polymer ?
#
loop_
_entity_poly.entity_id
_entity_poly.type
_entity_poly.pdbx_seq_one_letter_code
_entity_poly.pdbx_strand_id
1 'polypeptide(L)'
;MGYNNRFGLLQQLQRIKQAGPAVIGFDIQLLKNKDPFIDSLLTAEINNTPNMVMASYLSGKGHENYRSEVVTTALPLTNPTWGYINFIGKDSTYPVRYFKPFYEFTKTPQEAFATAIVKKYNPAAYEALKGRDKPLETINYSRRQDQYHIIDAFELEDTALDINVMKGKIVLMGFLGPDLKTKVIEENRFTPMNPKFSGKAFPDMYGVIIHANIISSILEGKYINKVPSWLSMVLAFIICWIHVFFFTKFYISQHKFFHLITKIIQLLTFVLMVYLSFFFLSKFGLKIDMSPILAGIALSVDVLYFYDGFATWLKEKYGYHTVFGHH
;
A
#
# COMPACT_ATOMS: atom_id res chain seq x y z
N MET A 1 15.97 22.63 22.59
CA MET A 1 15.24 23.46 21.61
C MET A 1 14.39 22.53 20.76
N GLY A 2 13.09 22.79 20.62
CA GLY A 2 12.21 21.86 19.87
C GLY A 2 12.49 21.93 18.37
N TYR A 3 12.63 20.78 17.73
CA TYR A 3 12.95 20.56 16.32
C TYR A 3 11.97 21.22 15.31
N ASN A 4 10.89 21.82 15.74
CA ASN A 4 9.86 22.47 14.93
C ASN A 4 9.75 23.97 15.17
N ASN A 5 10.87 24.63 15.39
CA ASN A 5 10.91 26.07 15.41
C ASN A 5 10.77 26.58 13.95
N ARG A 6 9.91 27.57 13.76
CA ARG A 6 9.62 28.20 12.45
C ARG A 6 10.89 28.74 11.76
N PHE A 7 11.82 29.25 12.54
CA PHE A 7 13.08 29.76 12.03
C PHE A 7 13.95 28.64 11.47
N GLY A 8 14.06 27.50 12.17
CA GLY A 8 14.77 26.33 11.65
C GLY A 8 14.14 25.80 10.37
N LEU A 9 12.80 25.75 10.27
CA LEU A 9 12.12 25.36 9.03
C LEU A 9 12.42 26.31 7.88
N LEU A 10 12.50 27.62 8.15
CA LEU A 10 12.89 28.61 7.14
C LEU A 10 14.31 28.36 6.63
N GLN A 11 15.26 28.17 7.54
CA GLN A 11 16.66 27.90 7.18
C GLN A 11 16.81 26.60 6.38
N GLN A 12 16.13 25.53 6.81
CA GLN A 12 16.12 24.26 6.10
C GLN A 12 15.55 24.42 4.68
N LEU A 13 14.42 25.10 4.55
CA LEU A 13 13.81 25.36 3.25
C LEU A 13 14.74 26.14 2.32
N GLN A 14 15.38 27.19 2.82
CA GLN A 14 16.35 27.99 2.06
C GLN A 14 17.52 27.12 1.59
N ARG A 15 18.06 26.29 2.47
CA ARG A 15 19.18 25.40 2.15
C ARG A 15 18.79 24.34 1.10
N ILE A 16 17.60 23.73 1.24
CA ILE A 16 17.08 22.79 0.25
C ILE A 16 16.85 23.47 -1.10
N LYS A 17 16.29 24.66 -1.10
CA LYS A 17 16.06 25.44 -2.33
C LYS A 17 17.36 25.76 -3.06
N GLN A 18 18.44 26.11 -2.32
CA GLN A 18 19.79 26.34 -2.89
C GLN A 18 20.34 25.13 -3.64
N ALA A 19 19.97 23.90 -3.18
CA ALA A 19 20.36 22.65 -3.82
C ALA A 19 19.68 22.41 -5.18
N GLY A 20 18.61 23.14 -5.51
CA GLY A 20 17.89 23.03 -6.78
C GLY A 20 17.15 21.71 -6.96
N PRO A 21 16.34 21.24 -5.99
CA PRO A 21 15.49 20.06 -6.18
C PRO A 21 14.43 20.30 -7.25
N ALA A 22 14.01 19.24 -7.93
CA ALA A 22 12.94 19.34 -8.92
C ALA A 22 11.57 19.62 -8.25
N VAL A 23 11.29 18.98 -7.12
CA VAL A 23 10.07 19.19 -6.33
C VAL A 23 10.40 19.12 -4.85
N ILE A 24 9.80 19.99 -4.04
CA ILE A 24 9.82 19.95 -2.58
C ILE A 24 8.43 19.57 -2.08
N GLY A 25 8.32 18.44 -1.40
CA GLY A 25 7.11 18.05 -0.66
C GLY A 25 7.24 18.48 0.79
N PHE A 26 6.36 19.36 1.25
CA PHE A 26 6.37 19.90 2.60
C PHE A 26 5.26 19.24 3.43
N ASP A 27 5.61 18.12 4.09
CA ASP A 27 4.70 17.30 4.92
C ASP A 27 4.71 17.78 6.38
N ILE A 28 4.52 19.08 6.56
CA ILE A 28 4.49 19.72 7.88
C ILE A 28 3.25 20.62 7.97
N GLN A 29 2.41 20.38 8.98
CA GLN A 29 1.23 21.19 9.22
C GLN A 29 1.54 22.39 10.12
N LEU A 30 1.27 23.58 9.63
CA LEU A 30 1.48 24.85 10.31
C LEU A 30 0.12 25.45 10.68
N LEU A 31 -0.62 24.81 11.59
CA LEU A 31 -2.03 25.09 11.88
C LEU A 31 -2.27 26.35 12.73
N LYS A 32 -1.23 26.92 13.33
CA LYS A 32 -1.34 28.12 14.19
C LYS A 32 -0.23 29.10 13.85
N ASN A 33 -0.53 30.37 13.87
CA ASN A 33 0.49 31.43 13.85
C ASN A 33 1.28 31.38 15.15
N LYS A 34 2.59 31.66 15.05
CA LYS A 34 3.51 31.70 16.20
C LYS A 34 4.15 33.08 16.33
N ASP A 35 5.21 33.32 15.60
CA ASP A 35 5.92 34.58 15.59
C ASP A 35 5.58 35.32 14.28
N PRO A 36 4.93 36.51 14.34
CA PRO A 36 4.49 37.20 13.13
C PRO A 36 5.63 37.52 12.15
N PHE A 37 6.80 37.83 12.67
CA PHE A 37 7.95 38.17 11.83
C PHE A 37 8.50 36.91 11.12
N ILE A 38 8.74 35.84 11.86
CA ILE A 38 9.23 34.58 11.31
C ILE A 38 8.18 33.94 10.39
N ASP A 39 6.90 33.98 10.76
CA ASP A 39 5.79 33.48 9.93
C ASP A 39 5.71 34.26 8.60
N SER A 40 5.95 35.58 8.62
CA SER A 40 6.03 36.40 7.40
C SER A 40 7.18 35.98 6.49
N LEU A 41 8.38 35.80 7.05
CA LEU A 41 9.55 35.35 6.29
C LEU A 41 9.34 33.95 5.69
N LEU A 42 8.81 33.02 6.47
CA LEU A 42 8.51 31.67 6.00
C LEU A 42 7.43 31.66 4.91
N THR A 43 6.38 32.51 5.06
CA THR A 43 5.36 32.72 4.04
C THR A 43 5.96 33.22 2.73
N ALA A 44 6.83 34.22 2.80
CA ALA A 44 7.51 34.75 1.63
C ALA A 44 8.39 33.70 0.94
N GLU A 45 9.14 32.90 1.72
CA GLU A 45 9.99 31.86 1.19
C GLU A 45 9.18 30.76 0.50
N ILE A 46 8.06 30.32 1.11
CA ILE A 46 7.16 29.32 0.51
C ILE A 46 6.57 29.86 -0.80
N ASN A 47 6.05 31.10 -0.79
CA ASN A 47 5.47 31.71 -1.99
C ASN A 47 6.50 31.87 -3.12
N ASN A 48 7.77 32.06 -2.80
CA ASN A 48 8.89 32.14 -3.74
C ASN A 48 9.45 30.76 -4.14
N THR A 49 8.76 29.66 -3.82
CA THR A 49 9.17 28.28 -4.12
C THR A 49 8.07 27.58 -4.96
N PRO A 50 7.99 27.84 -6.27
CA PRO A 50 6.87 27.38 -7.12
C PRO A 50 6.82 25.86 -7.32
N ASN A 51 7.96 25.18 -7.12
CA ASN A 51 8.06 23.71 -7.19
C ASN A 51 7.70 23.01 -5.88
N MET A 52 7.11 23.71 -4.90
CA MET A 52 6.66 23.13 -3.64
C MET A 52 5.25 22.57 -3.73
N VAL A 53 5.01 21.48 -2.99
CA VAL A 53 3.69 20.91 -2.68
C VAL A 53 3.53 20.91 -1.17
N MET A 54 2.46 21.55 -0.71
CA MET A 54 2.13 21.68 0.71
C MET A 54 1.16 20.60 1.16
N ALA A 55 1.38 20.05 2.35
CA ALA A 55 0.45 19.12 2.97
C ALA A 55 -0.84 19.82 3.39
N SER A 56 -1.98 19.24 3.04
CA SER A 56 -3.29 19.55 3.57
C SER A 56 -3.88 18.33 4.28
N TYR A 57 -4.86 18.54 5.13
CA TYR A 57 -5.53 17.47 5.84
C TYR A 57 -7.05 17.56 5.60
N LEU A 58 -7.66 16.41 5.28
CA LEU A 58 -9.10 16.30 5.12
C LEU A 58 -9.72 16.00 6.49
N SER A 59 -10.50 16.97 7.04
CA SER A 59 -11.19 16.87 8.31
C SER A 59 -12.66 16.53 8.07
N GLY A 60 -13.27 15.67 8.90
CA GLY A 60 -14.71 15.37 8.83
C GLY A 60 -15.19 14.45 9.94
N LYS A 61 -16.46 14.58 10.31
CA LYS A 61 -17.12 13.70 11.28
C LYS A 61 -17.92 12.63 10.52
N GLY A 62 -17.54 11.36 10.66
CA GLY A 62 -18.34 10.20 10.24
C GLY A 62 -17.80 9.39 9.06
N HIS A 63 -18.11 8.09 9.09
CA HIS A 63 -17.51 7.08 8.18
C HIS A 63 -18.05 7.08 6.75
N GLU A 64 -19.18 7.73 6.43
CA GLU A 64 -19.83 7.58 5.13
C GLU A 64 -20.21 8.90 4.43
N ASN A 65 -20.28 10.01 5.13
CA ASN A 65 -20.61 11.32 4.55
C ASN A 65 -19.58 12.36 4.97
N TYR A 66 -18.41 12.28 4.41
CA TYR A 66 -17.38 13.30 4.57
C TYR A 66 -17.83 14.62 3.91
N ARG A 67 -18.51 15.46 4.67
CA ARG A 67 -18.41 16.91 4.45
C ARG A 67 -17.09 17.32 5.05
N SER A 68 -15.99 17.11 4.39
CA SER A 68 -14.71 17.36 4.95
C SER A 68 -14.28 18.74 4.54
N GLU A 69 -13.85 19.41 5.49
CA GLU A 69 -13.14 20.65 5.38
C GLU A 69 -11.70 20.33 4.99
N VAL A 70 -11.16 21.04 4.02
CA VAL A 70 -9.74 20.95 3.70
C VAL A 70 -9.01 21.87 4.66
N VAL A 71 -8.34 21.29 5.63
CA VAL A 71 -7.51 22.04 6.58
C VAL A 71 -6.14 22.25 5.98
N THR A 72 -5.76 23.50 5.86
CA THR A 72 -4.47 23.94 5.33
C THR A 72 -3.64 24.63 6.42
N THR A 73 -2.55 25.27 6.05
CA THR A 73 -1.74 26.07 6.96
C THR A 73 -2.46 27.35 7.43
N ALA A 74 -2.08 27.87 8.58
CA ALA A 74 -2.50 29.19 9.04
C ALA A 74 -1.73 30.35 8.35
N LEU A 75 -0.65 30.03 7.62
CA LEU A 75 0.13 31.03 6.89
C LEU A 75 -0.64 31.53 5.65
N PRO A 76 -0.64 32.84 5.35
CA PRO A 76 -1.34 33.42 4.21
C PRO A 76 -0.56 33.19 2.89
N LEU A 77 -0.64 31.97 2.37
CA LEU A 77 0.03 31.57 1.15
C LEU A 77 -0.73 32.04 -0.10
N THR A 78 0.01 32.37 -1.15
CA THR A 78 -0.52 32.79 -2.44
C THR A 78 -0.42 31.65 -3.44
N ASN A 79 -1.58 31.10 -3.84
CA ASN A 79 -1.71 30.03 -4.84
C ASN A 79 -0.80 28.79 -4.60
N PRO A 80 -0.74 28.24 -3.37
CA PRO A 80 0.08 27.05 -3.12
C PRO A 80 -0.53 25.82 -3.80
N THR A 81 0.33 24.88 -4.17
CA THR A 81 -0.12 23.55 -4.59
C THR A 81 -0.35 22.70 -3.35
N TRP A 82 -1.57 22.24 -3.17
CA TRP A 82 -1.95 21.38 -2.04
C TRP A 82 -2.02 19.92 -2.44
N GLY A 83 -1.69 19.05 -1.48
CA GLY A 83 -1.97 17.63 -1.55
C GLY A 83 -2.35 17.10 -0.18
N TYR A 84 -3.41 16.29 -0.11
CA TYR A 84 -3.85 15.76 1.18
C TYR A 84 -3.01 14.57 1.64
N ILE A 85 -2.75 14.50 2.97
CA ILE A 85 -1.87 13.51 3.59
C ILE A 85 -2.60 12.39 4.33
N ASN A 86 -3.93 12.38 4.34
CA ASN A 86 -4.70 11.37 5.06
C ASN A 86 -4.43 9.96 4.51
N PHE A 87 -4.11 9.03 5.39
CA PHE A 87 -4.06 7.61 5.06
C PHE A 87 -5.44 6.97 5.23
N ILE A 88 -5.70 5.94 4.41
CA ILE A 88 -6.93 5.18 4.47
C ILE A 88 -6.76 4.06 5.51
N GLY A 89 -7.61 4.05 6.52
CA GLY A 89 -7.67 3.06 7.58
C GLY A 89 -8.80 3.37 8.53
N LYS A 90 -9.32 2.35 9.23
CA LYS A 90 -10.38 2.55 10.24
C LYS A 90 -9.85 3.28 11.47
N ASP A 91 -8.61 3.03 11.83
CA ASP A 91 -7.89 3.67 12.93
C ASP A 91 -6.37 3.48 12.79
N SER A 92 -5.61 4.00 13.76
CA SER A 92 -4.15 3.92 13.78
C SER A 92 -3.58 2.50 13.95
N THR A 93 -4.41 1.52 14.31
CA THR A 93 -3.98 0.12 14.55
C THR A 93 -4.01 -0.72 13.27
N TYR A 94 -4.67 -0.24 12.21
CA TYR A 94 -4.72 -0.95 10.92
C TYR A 94 -3.52 -0.59 10.05
N PRO A 95 -2.91 -1.58 9.38
CA PRO A 95 -1.83 -1.33 8.44
C PRO A 95 -2.30 -0.46 7.27
N VAL A 96 -1.55 0.59 6.96
CA VAL A 96 -1.78 1.44 5.79
C VAL A 96 -1.41 0.62 4.55
N ARG A 97 -2.41 0.20 3.79
CA ARG A 97 -2.25 -0.64 2.58
C ARG A 97 -2.64 0.06 1.30
N TYR A 98 -3.46 1.09 1.42
CA TYR A 98 -4.12 1.72 0.29
C TYR A 98 -3.99 3.23 0.37
N PHE A 99 -4.04 3.88 -0.79
CA PHE A 99 -4.22 5.32 -0.90
C PHE A 99 -5.25 5.63 -1.99
N LYS A 100 -5.93 6.77 -1.89
CA LYS A 100 -6.78 7.31 -2.95
C LYS A 100 -5.96 8.35 -3.68
N PRO A 101 -5.69 8.21 -4.98
CA PRO A 101 -4.98 9.23 -5.74
C PRO A 101 -5.76 10.55 -5.81
N PHE A 102 -7.07 10.43 -5.98
CA PHE A 102 -8.02 11.53 -6.12
C PHE A 102 -9.18 11.31 -5.15
N TYR A 103 -9.59 12.36 -4.47
CA TYR A 103 -10.71 12.31 -3.56
C TYR A 103 -11.79 13.27 -4.04
N GLU A 104 -12.90 12.72 -4.52
CA GLU A 104 -14.10 13.46 -4.95
C GLU A 104 -14.95 13.81 -3.73
N PHE A 105 -14.73 14.99 -3.22
CA PHE A 105 -15.18 15.32 -1.90
C PHE A 105 -15.91 16.65 -1.82
N THR A 106 -15.50 17.55 -2.69
CA THR A 106 -16.10 18.86 -2.92
C THR A 106 -16.32 19.02 -4.41
N LYS A 107 -16.80 20.19 -4.83
CA LYS A 107 -16.94 20.53 -6.27
C LYS A 107 -15.62 20.37 -7.08
N THR A 108 -14.47 20.35 -6.40
CA THR A 108 -13.15 20.13 -7.00
C THR A 108 -12.49 18.92 -6.37
N PRO A 109 -12.10 17.89 -7.15
CA PRO A 109 -11.36 16.74 -6.64
C PRO A 109 -10.08 17.18 -5.93
N GLN A 110 -9.80 16.58 -4.77
CA GLN A 110 -8.55 16.80 -4.04
C GLN A 110 -7.53 15.73 -4.43
N GLU A 111 -6.31 16.14 -4.72
CA GLU A 111 -5.21 15.22 -5.04
C GLU A 111 -4.49 14.78 -3.76
N ALA A 112 -4.07 13.52 -3.68
CA ALA A 112 -3.19 13.09 -2.61
C ALA A 112 -1.83 13.79 -2.69
N PHE A 113 -1.18 14.01 -1.57
CA PHE A 113 0.14 14.67 -1.50
C PHE A 113 1.16 14.03 -2.43
N ALA A 114 1.27 12.71 -2.40
CA ALA A 114 2.14 11.97 -3.31
C ALA A 114 1.76 12.17 -4.79
N THR A 115 0.46 12.22 -5.11
CA THR A 115 -0.07 12.44 -6.46
C THR A 115 0.28 13.84 -6.97
N ALA A 116 0.09 14.87 -6.14
CA ALA A 116 0.43 16.25 -6.47
C ALA A 116 1.94 16.45 -6.70
N ILE A 117 2.80 15.76 -5.91
CA ILE A 117 4.25 15.75 -6.09
C ILE A 117 4.61 15.12 -7.45
N VAL A 118 4.04 13.94 -7.75
CA VAL A 118 4.30 13.28 -9.03
C VAL A 118 3.83 14.12 -10.21
N LYS A 119 2.69 14.79 -10.11
CA LYS A 119 2.18 15.70 -11.15
C LYS A 119 3.21 16.79 -11.51
N LYS A 120 3.86 17.37 -10.49
CA LYS A 120 4.93 18.39 -10.71
C LYS A 120 6.23 17.78 -11.24
N TYR A 121 6.60 16.59 -10.78
CA TYR A 121 7.87 15.96 -11.12
C TYR A 121 7.86 15.24 -12.46
N ASN A 122 6.81 14.47 -12.72
CA ASN A 122 6.63 13.65 -13.92
C ASN A 122 5.15 13.63 -14.35
N PRO A 123 4.72 14.62 -15.16
CA PRO A 123 3.34 14.68 -15.64
C PRO A 123 2.89 13.42 -16.39
N ALA A 124 3.79 12.73 -17.10
CA ALA A 124 3.44 11.50 -17.81
C ALA A 124 3.08 10.36 -16.83
N ALA A 125 3.81 10.20 -15.72
CA ALA A 125 3.47 9.23 -14.68
C ALA A 125 2.16 9.59 -13.97
N TYR A 126 1.87 10.87 -13.79
CA TYR A 126 0.59 11.35 -13.26
C TYR A 126 -0.58 11.00 -14.20
N GLU A 127 -0.47 11.26 -15.50
CA GLU A 127 -1.52 10.92 -16.46
C GLU A 127 -1.69 9.40 -16.57
N ALA A 128 -0.62 8.62 -16.49
CA ALA A 128 -0.69 7.17 -16.42
C ALA A 128 -1.46 6.68 -15.17
N LEU A 129 -1.22 7.29 -14.00
CA LEU A 129 -1.99 7.00 -12.77
C LEU A 129 -3.46 7.34 -12.95
N LYS A 130 -3.76 8.51 -13.51
CA LYS A 130 -5.13 8.98 -13.77
C LYS A 130 -5.87 8.06 -14.74
N GLY A 131 -5.19 7.62 -15.80
CA GLY A 131 -5.73 6.68 -16.79
C GLY A 131 -6.04 5.28 -16.24
N ARG A 132 -5.58 4.93 -15.03
CA ARG A 132 -5.95 3.69 -14.35
C ARG A 132 -7.39 3.69 -13.84
N ASP A 133 -7.97 4.86 -13.64
CA ASP A 133 -9.37 5.07 -13.20
C ASP A 133 -9.77 4.22 -12.00
N LYS A 134 -8.87 4.15 -11.00
CA LYS A 134 -9.11 3.40 -9.78
C LYS A 134 -9.33 4.35 -8.61
N PRO A 135 -10.45 4.23 -7.91
CA PRO A 135 -10.72 5.06 -6.73
C PRO A 135 -9.77 4.75 -5.57
N LEU A 136 -9.15 3.57 -5.60
CA LEU A 136 -8.26 3.08 -4.55
C LEU A 136 -7.11 2.29 -5.16
N GLU A 137 -5.88 2.69 -4.86
CA GLU A 137 -4.67 1.98 -5.26
C GLU A 137 -4.00 1.29 -4.07
N THR A 138 -3.44 0.12 -4.31
CA THR A 138 -2.63 -0.59 -3.30
C THR A 138 -1.22 -0.01 -3.31
N ILE A 139 -0.72 0.38 -2.13
CA ILE A 139 0.64 0.89 -1.99
C ILE A 139 1.63 -0.26 -2.20
N ASN A 140 2.53 -0.10 -3.14
CA ASN A 140 3.65 -1.01 -3.32
C ASN A 140 4.81 -0.57 -2.42
N TYR A 141 4.90 -1.15 -1.23
CA TYR A 141 5.99 -0.91 -0.30
C TYR A 141 7.25 -1.63 -0.79
N SER A 142 8.05 -0.93 -1.57
CA SER A 142 9.30 -1.47 -2.14
C SER A 142 10.54 -1.10 -1.35
N ARG A 143 10.45 -0.08 -0.49
CA ARG A 143 11.59 0.47 0.26
C ARG A 143 11.26 0.71 1.72
N ARG A 144 12.21 0.36 2.57
CA ARG A 144 12.20 0.74 3.99
C ARG A 144 12.86 2.11 4.15
N GLN A 145 12.75 2.69 5.35
CA GLN A 145 13.32 3.99 5.66
C GLN A 145 14.83 4.06 5.36
N ASP A 146 15.59 3.03 5.70
CA ASP A 146 17.04 2.92 5.50
C ASP A 146 17.48 2.84 4.02
N GLN A 147 16.55 2.72 3.11
CA GLN A 147 16.78 2.66 1.65
C GLN A 147 16.52 4.00 0.94
N TYR A 148 16.09 5.00 1.69
CA TYR A 148 16.02 6.39 1.22
C TYR A 148 17.25 7.16 1.69
N HIS A 149 17.66 8.14 0.91
CA HIS A 149 18.68 9.09 1.36
C HIS A 149 18.03 10.07 2.34
N ILE A 150 18.38 9.96 3.60
CA ILE A 150 17.84 10.78 4.68
C ILE A 150 18.93 11.75 5.12
N ILE A 151 18.54 12.99 5.29
CA ILE A 151 19.38 14.06 5.80
C ILE A 151 18.70 14.58 7.06
N ASP A 152 19.37 14.51 8.19
CA ASP A 152 18.89 15.09 9.43
C ASP A 152 18.87 16.62 9.35
N ALA A 153 17.98 17.24 10.10
CA ALA A 153 17.92 18.71 10.18
C ALA A 153 19.26 19.33 10.59
N PHE A 154 19.99 18.69 11.49
CA PHE A 154 21.33 19.15 11.91
C PHE A 154 22.39 18.98 10.82
N GLU A 155 22.34 17.89 10.07
CA GLU A 155 23.24 17.67 8.94
C GLU A 155 22.98 18.71 7.85
N LEU A 156 21.72 19.11 7.66
CA LEU A 156 21.35 20.12 6.69
C LEU A 156 21.88 21.52 7.06
N GLU A 157 22.07 21.79 8.35
CA GLU A 157 22.67 23.02 8.85
C GLU A 157 24.20 23.03 8.68
N ASP A 158 24.84 21.86 8.53
CA ASP A 158 26.27 21.75 8.30
C ASP A 158 26.65 22.28 6.90
N THR A 159 27.56 23.26 6.88
CA THR A 159 28.06 23.83 5.62
C THR A 159 28.93 22.87 4.81
N ALA A 160 29.47 21.81 5.45
CA ALA A 160 30.27 20.78 4.79
C ALA A 160 29.38 19.76 4.03
N LEU A 161 28.07 19.72 4.29
CA LEU A 161 27.16 18.84 3.57
C LEU A 161 27.16 19.22 2.07
N ASP A 162 27.41 18.21 1.22
CA ASP A 162 27.19 18.37 -0.22
C ASP A 162 25.69 18.35 -0.55
N ILE A 163 25.10 19.53 -0.68
CA ILE A 163 23.69 19.70 -1.01
C ILE A 163 23.33 19.28 -2.44
N ASN A 164 24.33 19.09 -3.32
CA ASN A 164 24.08 18.67 -4.71
C ASN A 164 23.44 17.29 -4.81
N VAL A 165 23.51 16.48 -3.75
CA VAL A 165 22.77 15.19 -3.66
C VAL A 165 21.26 15.36 -3.86
N MET A 166 20.70 16.55 -3.59
CA MET A 166 19.28 16.88 -3.75
C MET A 166 18.93 17.45 -5.14
N LYS A 167 19.94 17.84 -5.94
CA LYS A 167 19.72 18.52 -7.22
C LYS A 167 18.88 17.68 -8.18
N GLY A 168 17.82 18.26 -8.70
CA GLY A 168 16.90 17.60 -9.64
C GLY A 168 16.07 16.45 -9.08
N LYS A 169 16.12 16.22 -7.77
CA LYS A 169 15.38 15.15 -7.09
C LYS A 169 14.11 15.66 -6.42
N ILE A 170 13.27 14.73 -5.99
CA ILE A 170 12.17 15.02 -5.08
C ILE A 170 12.73 15.01 -3.66
N VAL A 171 12.54 16.10 -2.94
CA VAL A 171 12.90 16.23 -1.53
C VAL A 171 11.64 16.31 -0.70
N LEU A 172 11.49 15.45 0.30
CA LEU A 172 10.38 15.47 1.23
C LEU A 172 10.86 16.03 2.57
N MET A 173 10.24 17.10 3.03
CA MET A 173 10.39 17.63 4.38
C MET A 173 9.27 17.07 5.26
N GLY A 174 9.60 16.29 6.27
CA GLY A 174 8.61 15.68 7.14
C GLY A 174 9.25 15.13 8.41
N PHE A 175 8.42 14.69 9.35
CA PHE A 175 8.86 14.20 10.64
C PHE A 175 9.40 12.76 10.54
N LEU A 176 10.60 12.52 11.04
CA LEU A 176 11.28 11.22 11.12
C LEU A 176 11.74 10.88 12.55
N GLY A 177 11.18 11.54 13.56
CA GLY A 177 11.61 11.45 14.94
C GLY A 177 12.41 12.68 15.39
N PRO A 178 12.75 12.77 16.66
CA PRO A 178 13.58 13.84 17.19
C PRO A 178 15.03 13.75 16.69
N ASP A 179 15.47 12.56 16.34
CA ASP A 179 16.71 12.23 15.65
C ASP A 179 16.53 10.89 14.92
N LEU A 180 17.46 10.53 14.02
CA LEU A 180 17.37 9.29 13.22
C LEU A 180 17.49 7.99 14.04
N LYS A 181 17.89 8.07 15.29
CA LYS A 181 18.07 6.89 16.19
C LYS A 181 16.85 6.67 17.09
N THR A 182 16.16 7.74 17.47
CA THR A 182 15.03 7.70 18.41
C THR A 182 13.73 7.51 17.65
N LYS A 183 13.07 6.36 17.83
CA LYS A 183 11.76 6.08 17.24
C LYS A 183 10.65 6.64 18.12
N VAL A 184 9.78 7.46 17.54
CA VAL A 184 8.56 7.95 18.16
C VAL A 184 7.39 7.10 17.66
N ILE A 185 6.90 6.22 18.54
CA ILE A 185 5.88 5.21 18.18
C ILE A 185 4.57 5.86 17.76
N GLU A 186 4.20 6.96 18.37
CA GLU A 186 2.91 7.66 18.17
C GLU A 186 2.78 8.25 16.76
N GLU A 187 3.89 8.64 16.15
CA GLU A 187 3.93 9.23 14.80
C GLU A 187 4.11 8.19 13.70
N ASN A 188 4.37 6.94 14.07
CA ASN A 188 4.51 5.85 13.14
C ASN A 188 3.14 5.22 12.80
N ARG A 189 3.07 4.58 11.64
CA ARG A 189 1.94 3.80 11.17
C ARG A 189 2.35 2.34 10.99
N PHE A 190 1.39 1.44 11.11
CA PHE A 190 1.60 0.04 10.73
C PHE A 190 1.61 -0.07 9.21
N THR A 191 2.56 -0.82 8.67
CA THR A 191 2.62 -1.14 7.24
C THR A 191 2.76 -2.64 7.00
N PRO A 192 2.55 -3.12 5.77
CA PRO A 192 2.84 -4.52 5.42
C PRO A 192 4.31 -4.91 5.53
N MET A 193 5.22 -3.96 5.69
CA MET A 193 6.66 -4.21 5.86
C MET A 193 7.06 -4.45 7.31
N ASN A 194 6.11 -4.39 8.25
CA ASN A 194 6.40 -4.66 9.65
C ASN A 194 6.91 -6.09 9.84
N PRO A 195 8.13 -6.31 10.35
CA PRO A 195 8.71 -7.63 10.51
C PRO A 195 7.99 -8.46 11.59
N LYS A 196 7.24 -7.82 12.50
CA LYS A 196 6.44 -8.47 13.54
C LYS A 196 4.97 -8.44 13.17
N PHE A 197 4.48 -9.52 12.60
CA PHE A 197 3.14 -9.61 12.04
C PHE A 197 2.04 -9.94 13.06
N SER A 198 2.39 -10.45 14.24
CA SER A 198 1.42 -10.83 15.28
C SER A 198 1.93 -10.51 16.68
N GLY A 199 1.00 -10.32 17.60
CA GLY A 199 1.29 -10.01 18.99
C GLY A 199 1.52 -8.52 19.24
N LYS A 200 2.45 -8.18 20.13
CA LYS A 200 2.80 -6.80 20.49
C LYS A 200 3.73 -6.18 19.43
N ALA A 201 3.22 -5.93 18.24
CA ALA A 201 3.94 -5.18 17.21
C ALA A 201 3.80 -3.68 17.48
N PHE A 202 4.87 -2.92 17.21
CA PHE A 202 4.83 -1.47 17.21
C PHE A 202 4.71 -0.96 15.77
N PRO A 203 4.10 0.22 15.57
CA PRO A 203 4.12 0.89 14.26
C PRO A 203 5.55 1.01 13.73
N ASP A 204 5.73 0.82 12.42
CA ASP A 204 7.03 0.58 11.81
C ASP A 204 7.52 1.70 10.88
N MET A 205 6.62 2.59 10.41
CA MET A 205 6.98 3.55 9.36
C MET A 205 6.37 4.94 9.59
N TYR A 206 7.18 5.98 9.43
CA TYR A 206 6.71 7.37 9.46
C TYR A 206 5.88 7.73 8.22
N GLY A 207 4.93 8.65 8.39
CA GLY A 207 4.03 9.07 7.32
C GLY A 207 4.75 9.53 6.06
N VAL A 208 5.80 10.33 6.20
CA VAL A 208 6.60 10.83 5.08
C VAL A 208 7.25 9.71 4.28
N ILE A 209 7.66 8.61 4.92
CA ILE A 209 8.22 7.43 4.24
C ILE A 209 7.13 6.65 3.50
N ILE A 210 5.90 6.62 4.03
CA ILE A 210 4.75 6.06 3.31
C ILE A 210 4.49 6.86 2.04
N HIS A 211 4.48 8.19 2.12
CA HIS A 211 4.36 9.06 0.94
C HIS A 211 5.50 8.84 -0.06
N ALA A 212 6.74 8.64 0.40
CA ALA A 212 7.86 8.32 -0.47
C ALA A 212 7.67 6.98 -1.21
N ASN A 213 7.11 5.95 -0.56
CA ASN A 213 6.77 4.67 -1.21
C ASN A 213 5.66 4.84 -2.25
N ILE A 214 4.62 5.65 -1.96
CA ILE A 214 3.55 5.95 -2.93
C ILE A 214 4.13 6.65 -4.15
N ILE A 215 4.96 7.69 -3.96
CA ILE A 215 5.63 8.41 -5.05
C ILE A 215 6.46 7.46 -5.90
N SER A 216 7.30 6.63 -5.25
CA SER A 216 8.13 5.64 -5.94
C SER A 216 7.30 4.66 -6.77
N SER A 217 6.19 4.14 -6.20
CA SER A 217 5.27 3.24 -6.88
C SER A 217 4.68 3.86 -8.14
N ILE A 218 4.27 5.14 -8.08
CA ILE A 218 3.70 5.85 -9.22
C ILE A 218 4.76 6.10 -10.30
N LEU A 219 5.93 6.60 -9.91
CA LEU A 219 7.03 6.92 -10.84
C LEU A 219 7.58 5.68 -11.55
N GLU A 220 7.63 4.55 -10.86
CA GLU A 220 8.10 3.28 -11.42
C GLU A 220 7.01 2.52 -12.18
N GLY A 221 5.75 2.99 -12.13
CA GLY A 221 4.60 2.30 -12.71
C GLY A 221 4.33 0.92 -12.08
N LYS A 222 4.85 0.68 -10.86
CA LYS A 222 4.76 -0.60 -10.17
C LYS A 222 3.54 -0.63 -9.25
N TYR A 223 2.41 -1.03 -9.80
CA TYR A 223 1.15 -1.13 -9.10
C TYR A 223 0.83 -2.58 -8.72
N ILE A 224 0.18 -2.76 -7.57
CA ILE A 224 -0.36 -4.06 -7.17
C ILE A 224 -1.82 -4.13 -7.62
N ASN A 225 -2.10 -5.05 -8.56
CA ASN A 225 -3.43 -5.28 -9.08
C ASN A 225 -4.05 -6.50 -8.42
N LYS A 226 -5.21 -6.34 -7.80
CA LYS A 226 -5.96 -7.47 -7.25
C LYS A 226 -6.65 -8.21 -8.40
N VAL A 227 -6.42 -9.51 -8.49
CA VAL A 227 -7.16 -10.38 -9.40
C VAL A 227 -8.62 -10.45 -8.94
N PRO A 228 -9.61 -10.33 -9.84
CA PRO A 228 -11.03 -10.43 -9.48
C PRO A 228 -11.35 -11.73 -8.73
N SER A 229 -12.15 -11.67 -7.69
CA SER A 229 -12.43 -12.82 -6.82
C SER A 229 -13.12 -13.97 -7.56
N TRP A 230 -13.93 -13.66 -8.57
CA TRP A 230 -14.55 -14.68 -9.41
C TRP A 230 -13.53 -15.53 -10.18
N LEU A 231 -12.42 -14.93 -10.64
CA LEU A 231 -11.35 -15.67 -11.34
C LEU A 231 -10.61 -16.62 -10.38
N SER A 232 -10.41 -16.20 -9.13
CA SER A 232 -9.85 -17.08 -8.08
C SER A 232 -10.79 -18.26 -7.78
N MET A 233 -12.13 -18.06 -7.83
CA MET A 233 -13.11 -19.13 -7.69
C MET A 233 -13.08 -20.10 -8.89
N VAL A 234 -12.98 -19.59 -10.11
CA VAL A 234 -12.85 -20.42 -11.31
C VAL A 234 -11.58 -21.27 -11.25
N LEU A 235 -10.45 -20.66 -10.88
CA LEU A 235 -9.20 -21.40 -10.68
C LEU A 235 -9.32 -22.47 -9.60
N ALA A 236 -9.99 -22.16 -8.48
CA ALA A 236 -10.24 -23.10 -7.41
C ALA A 236 -11.07 -24.30 -7.89
N PHE A 237 -12.11 -24.03 -8.67
CA PHE A 237 -12.95 -25.07 -9.27
C PHE A 237 -12.16 -25.96 -10.23
N ILE A 238 -11.37 -25.38 -11.12
CA ILE A 238 -10.53 -26.12 -12.07
C ILE A 238 -9.54 -27.02 -11.33
N ILE A 239 -8.83 -26.47 -10.32
CA ILE A 239 -7.86 -27.23 -9.54
C ILE A 239 -8.52 -28.35 -8.76
N CYS A 240 -9.66 -28.07 -8.11
CA CYS A 240 -10.45 -29.09 -7.41
C CYS A 240 -10.87 -30.19 -8.39
N TRP A 241 -11.39 -29.85 -9.58
CA TRP A 241 -11.82 -30.80 -10.59
C TRP A 241 -10.65 -31.68 -11.09
N ILE A 242 -9.47 -31.09 -11.33
CA ILE A 242 -8.28 -31.85 -11.71
C ILE A 242 -7.89 -32.85 -10.61
N HIS A 243 -7.92 -32.44 -9.34
CA HIS A 243 -7.64 -33.33 -8.22
C HIS A 243 -8.65 -34.46 -8.12
N VAL A 244 -9.95 -34.16 -8.20
CA VAL A 244 -11.03 -35.16 -8.16
C VAL A 244 -10.84 -36.16 -9.31
N PHE A 245 -10.62 -35.66 -10.55
CA PHE A 245 -10.41 -36.51 -11.73
C PHE A 245 -9.22 -37.45 -11.55
N PHE A 246 -8.09 -36.91 -11.05
CA PHE A 246 -6.88 -37.70 -10.83
C PHE A 246 -7.06 -38.71 -9.68
N PHE A 247 -7.68 -38.31 -8.59
CA PHE A 247 -7.89 -39.16 -7.41
C PHE A 247 -8.91 -40.27 -7.65
N THR A 248 -9.94 -40.06 -8.48
CA THR A 248 -10.93 -41.06 -8.85
C THR A 248 -10.28 -42.35 -9.35
N LYS A 249 -9.21 -42.24 -10.15
CA LYS A 249 -8.47 -43.40 -10.67
C LYS A 249 -7.90 -44.29 -9.54
N PHE A 250 -7.29 -43.65 -8.53
CA PHE A 250 -6.73 -44.38 -7.38
C PHE A 250 -7.79 -44.87 -6.40
N TYR A 251 -8.87 -44.12 -6.29
CA TYR A 251 -10.04 -44.51 -5.45
C TYR A 251 -10.70 -45.76 -5.95
N ILE A 252 -11.07 -45.82 -7.25
CA ILE A 252 -11.74 -46.97 -7.86
C ILE A 252 -10.85 -48.21 -7.84
N SER A 253 -9.51 -48.04 -8.00
CA SER A 253 -8.56 -49.14 -7.93
C SER A 253 -8.33 -49.68 -6.50
N GLN A 254 -8.99 -49.15 -5.49
CA GLN A 254 -8.84 -49.52 -4.08
C GLN A 254 -7.35 -49.54 -3.62
N HIS A 255 -6.58 -48.55 -4.05
CA HIS A 255 -5.14 -48.54 -3.81
C HIS A 255 -4.87 -48.41 -2.31
N LYS A 256 -4.10 -49.36 -1.73
CA LYS A 256 -3.78 -49.44 -0.28
C LYS A 256 -3.27 -48.12 0.32
N PHE A 257 -2.55 -47.30 -0.46
CA PHE A 257 -1.97 -46.03 -0.03
C PHE A 257 -2.77 -44.82 -0.55
N PHE A 258 -4.05 -44.98 -0.92
CA PHE A 258 -4.88 -43.90 -1.46
C PHE A 258 -4.79 -42.61 -0.60
N HIS A 259 -5.08 -42.72 0.70
CA HIS A 259 -5.03 -41.55 1.60
C HIS A 259 -3.66 -40.90 1.68
N LEU A 260 -2.59 -41.68 1.72
CA LEU A 260 -1.23 -41.14 1.79
C LEU A 260 -0.88 -40.40 0.49
N ILE A 261 -1.14 -41.00 -0.66
CA ILE A 261 -0.85 -40.42 -1.97
C ILE A 261 -1.64 -39.12 -2.17
N THR A 262 -2.94 -39.11 -1.89
CA THR A 262 -3.80 -37.93 -2.03
C THR A 262 -3.34 -36.79 -1.12
N LYS A 263 -2.97 -37.07 0.13
CA LYS A 263 -2.47 -36.04 1.07
C LYS A 263 -1.12 -35.48 0.65
N ILE A 264 -0.22 -36.29 0.13
CA ILE A 264 1.06 -35.82 -0.40
C ILE A 264 0.83 -34.92 -1.61
N ILE A 265 -0.03 -35.32 -2.55
CA ILE A 265 -0.34 -34.51 -3.74
C ILE A 265 -1.01 -33.20 -3.36
N GLN A 266 -2.00 -33.22 -2.45
CA GLN A 266 -2.63 -31.99 -1.92
C GLN A 266 -1.59 -31.04 -1.31
N LEU A 267 -0.69 -31.56 -0.47
CA LEU A 267 0.38 -30.75 0.15
C LEU A 267 1.32 -30.13 -0.88
N LEU A 268 1.77 -30.93 -1.85
CA LEU A 268 2.66 -30.42 -2.92
C LEU A 268 1.97 -29.35 -3.76
N THR A 269 0.70 -29.57 -4.12
CA THR A 269 -0.09 -28.57 -4.87
C THR A 269 -0.30 -27.32 -4.05
N PHE A 270 -0.58 -27.45 -2.76
CA PHE A 270 -0.73 -26.32 -1.85
C PHE A 270 0.55 -25.45 -1.84
N VAL A 271 1.70 -26.07 -1.61
CA VAL A 271 3.00 -25.36 -1.63
C VAL A 271 3.26 -24.72 -2.99
N LEU A 272 2.98 -25.44 -4.09
CA LEU A 272 3.15 -24.91 -5.44
C LEU A 272 2.27 -23.68 -5.68
N MET A 273 1.00 -23.71 -5.29
CA MET A 273 0.06 -22.60 -5.49
C MET A 273 0.46 -21.36 -4.67
N VAL A 274 0.92 -21.56 -3.44
CA VAL A 274 1.46 -20.47 -2.61
C VAL A 274 2.70 -19.86 -3.27
N TYR A 275 3.63 -20.69 -3.75
CA TYR A 275 4.81 -20.21 -4.47
C TYR A 275 4.44 -19.41 -5.73
N LEU A 276 3.52 -19.95 -6.55
CA LEU A 276 3.03 -19.25 -7.75
C LEU A 276 2.38 -17.91 -7.42
N SER A 277 1.61 -17.84 -6.33
CA SER A 277 1.01 -16.58 -5.88
C SER A 277 2.08 -15.52 -5.56
N PHE A 278 3.14 -15.89 -4.86
CA PHE A 278 4.27 -14.98 -4.60
C PHE A 278 5.02 -14.62 -5.88
N PHE A 279 5.21 -15.56 -6.79
CA PHE A 279 5.83 -15.32 -8.09
C PHE A 279 5.05 -14.29 -8.92
N PHE A 280 3.73 -14.46 -9.05
CA PHE A 280 2.87 -13.51 -9.77
C PHE A 280 2.82 -12.13 -9.11
N LEU A 281 2.79 -12.09 -7.78
CA LEU A 281 2.85 -10.84 -7.04
C LEU A 281 4.19 -10.11 -7.29
N SER A 282 5.30 -10.83 -7.19
CA SER A 282 6.64 -10.24 -7.34
C SER A 282 6.95 -9.80 -8.77
N LYS A 283 6.60 -10.60 -9.77
CA LYS A 283 6.96 -10.32 -11.17
C LYS A 283 5.97 -9.41 -11.89
N PHE A 284 4.68 -9.56 -11.59
CA PHE A 284 3.60 -8.91 -12.35
C PHE A 284 2.75 -7.96 -11.49
N GLY A 285 3.02 -7.86 -10.19
CA GLY A 285 2.19 -7.09 -9.27
C GLY A 285 0.75 -7.62 -9.17
N LEU A 286 0.52 -8.92 -9.46
CA LEU A 286 -0.80 -9.55 -9.43
C LEU A 286 -1.03 -10.22 -8.07
N LYS A 287 -1.96 -9.70 -7.29
CA LYS A 287 -2.38 -10.26 -6.01
C LYS A 287 -3.57 -11.20 -6.24
N ILE A 288 -3.33 -12.51 -6.11
CA ILE A 288 -4.35 -13.56 -6.22
C ILE A 288 -4.93 -13.84 -4.84
N ASP A 289 -6.26 -13.96 -4.74
CA ASP A 289 -6.91 -14.46 -3.52
C ASP A 289 -6.76 -15.98 -3.46
N MET A 290 -5.92 -16.43 -2.56
CA MET A 290 -5.60 -17.87 -2.42
C MET A 290 -6.64 -18.63 -1.61
N SER A 291 -7.52 -17.97 -0.84
CA SER A 291 -8.46 -18.63 0.05
C SER A 291 -9.35 -19.66 -0.64
N PRO A 292 -10.04 -19.34 -1.77
CA PRO A 292 -10.86 -20.33 -2.46
C PRO A 292 -10.03 -21.46 -3.09
N ILE A 293 -8.82 -21.16 -3.59
CA ILE A 293 -7.93 -22.15 -4.23
C ILE A 293 -7.47 -23.18 -3.21
N LEU A 294 -7.01 -22.73 -2.04
CA LEU A 294 -6.55 -23.62 -0.98
C LEU A 294 -7.70 -24.46 -0.40
N ALA A 295 -8.89 -23.85 -0.28
CA ALA A 295 -10.11 -24.59 0.11
C ALA A 295 -10.46 -25.67 -0.92
N GLY A 296 -10.40 -25.36 -2.23
CA GLY A 296 -10.66 -26.32 -3.30
C GLY A 296 -9.69 -27.51 -3.27
N ILE A 297 -8.40 -27.27 -3.02
CA ILE A 297 -7.39 -28.32 -2.86
C ILE A 297 -7.73 -29.21 -1.64
N ALA A 298 -8.01 -28.59 -0.49
CA ALA A 298 -8.28 -29.29 0.75
C ALA A 298 -9.52 -30.19 0.64
N LEU A 299 -10.61 -29.66 0.04
CA LEU A 299 -11.90 -30.36 -0.07
C LEU A 299 -11.98 -31.36 -1.22
N SER A 300 -10.98 -31.45 -2.09
CA SER A 300 -11.05 -32.29 -3.30
C SER A 300 -11.30 -33.77 -3.02
N VAL A 301 -10.78 -34.32 -1.91
CA VAL A 301 -11.03 -35.70 -1.48
C VAL A 301 -12.47 -35.86 -0.92
N ASP A 302 -12.92 -34.88 -0.15
CA ASP A 302 -14.26 -34.87 0.41
C ASP A 302 -15.35 -34.82 -0.69
N VAL A 303 -15.10 -34.00 -1.73
CA VAL A 303 -15.96 -33.95 -2.93
C VAL A 303 -16.07 -35.32 -3.59
N LEU A 304 -14.94 -36.06 -3.67
CA LEU A 304 -14.97 -37.44 -4.21
C LEU A 304 -15.84 -38.36 -3.39
N TYR A 305 -15.74 -38.34 -2.07
CA TYR A 305 -16.58 -39.17 -1.17
C TYR A 305 -18.05 -38.76 -1.24
N PHE A 306 -18.36 -37.48 -1.28
CA PHE A 306 -19.75 -37.03 -1.47
C PHE A 306 -20.33 -37.48 -2.80
N TYR A 307 -19.51 -37.41 -3.87
CA TYR A 307 -19.96 -37.90 -5.18
C TYR A 307 -20.19 -39.40 -5.20
N ASP A 308 -19.33 -40.21 -4.58
CA ASP A 308 -19.50 -41.65 -4.46
C ASP A 308 -20.79 -42.00 -3.70
N GLY A 309 -21.01 -41.38 -2.54
CA GLY A 309 -22.23 -41.54 -1.76
C GLY A 309 -23.49 -41.16 -2.54
N PHE A 310 -23.45 -40.04 -3.26
CA PHE A 310 -24.55 -39.56 -4.10
C PHE A 310 -24.80 -40.49 -5.30
N ALA A 311 -23.76 -40.95 -5.97
CA ALA A 311 -23.86 -41.89 -7.10
C ALA A 311 -24.42 -43.25 -6.66
N THR A 312 -24.01 -43.73 -5.49
CA THR A 312 -24.55 -44.96 -4.88
C THR A 312 -26.04 -44.83 -4.55
N TRP A 313 -26.46 -43.71 -3.95
CA TRP A 313 -27.86 -43.42 -3.69
C TRP A 313 -28.70 -43.34 -4.98
N LEU A 314 -28.18 -42.74 -6.07
CA LEU A 314 -28.88 -42.73 -7.35
C LEU A 314 -29.00 -44.13 -7.95
N LYS A 315 -28.00 -44.99 -7.79
CA LYS A 315 -28.02 -46.38 -8.24
C LYS A 315 -29.12 -47.15 -7.54
N GLU A 316 -29.19 -47.04 -6.22
CA GLU A 316 -30.17 -47.75 -5.40
C GLU A 316 -31.61 -47.28 -5.69
N LYS A 317 -31.82 -45.99 -5.83
CA LYS A 317 -33.17 -45.42 -5.97
C LYS A 317 -33.71 -45.42 -7.40
N TYR A 318 -32.82 -45.22 -8.40
CA TYR A 318 -33.22 -45.00 -9.79
C TYR A 318 -32.58 -45.97 -10.77
N GLY A 319 -31.76 -46.94 -10.32
CA GLY A 319 -31.06 -47.89 -11.19
C GLY A 319 -29.98 -47.26 -12.04
N TYR A 320 -29.45 -46.11 -11.61
CA TYR A 320 -28.37 -45.38 -12.33
C TYR A 320 -27.09 -46.20 -12.35
N HIS A 321 -26.50 -46.40 -13.56
CA HIS A 321 -25.22 -47.08 -13.70
C HIS A 321 -24.06 -46.15 -13.32
N THR A 322 -23.30 -46.55 -12.34
CA THR A 322 -22.13 -45.78 -11.86
C THR A 322 -20.90 -46.67 -11.79
N VAL A 323 -19.74 -46.11 -12.02
CA VAL A 323 -18.42 -46.75 -11.80
C VAL A 323 -18.04 -46.83 -10.31
N PHE A 324 -18.77 -46.10 -9.47
CA PHE A 324 -18.74 -46.13 -8.00
C PHE A 324 -19.77 -47.16 -7.47
N GLY A 325 -19.53 -47.71 -6.32
CA GLY A 325 -20.50 -48.64 -5.71
C GLY A 325 -20.18 -50.13 -5.87
N HIS A 326 -18.88 -50.42 -5.92
CA HIS A 326 -18.33 -51.77 -5.74
C HIS A 326 -17.85 -52.01 -4.29
N HIS A 327 -18.42 -51.31 -3.33
CA HIS A 327 -18.10 -51.45 -1.90
C HIS A 327 -19.25 -52.10 -1.15
#